data_8bcf80a2c6236642fe99593e4fccc303
#
_entry.id   8bcf80a2c6236642fe99593e4fccc303
#
_cell.length_a   1.000
_cell.length_b   1.000
_cell.length_c   1.000
_cell.angle_alpha   90.00
_cell.angle_beta   90.00
_cell.angle_gamma   90.00
#
_symmetry.space_group_name_H-M   'P 1'
#
loop_
_entity.id
_entity.type
_entity.pdbx_description
1 polymer ?
#
loop_
_entity_poly.entity_id
_entity_poly.type
_entity_poly.pdbx_seq_one_letter_code
_entity_poly.pdbx_strand_id
1 'polypeptide(L)'
;MLIMSIKHARKFFNDYIVNNSFKGLIIVGAPDPHGPYRSSARDGHYAVHLAFFLGTISNIPSEFIVKLDADAKAEKVIEENNLISIGGPGTNIITAEFNKFLPIKFNEKNFWSGLLAGSSAKPYNLDNQGLIAKIKNPYNDGKNIIVVAGVRSIGTKSAVIALTNYSEEILKSYQNEEEWALVVQGFDMNADGKIDHVDIISEVTT
;
A
#
# COMPACT_ATOMS: atom_id res chain seq x y z
N MET A 1 8.25 11.84 -26.53
CA MET A 1 7.52 11.49 -25.30
C MET A 1 7.40 9.96 -25.28
N LEU A 2 8.24 9.26 -24.52
CA LEU A 2 8.08 7.80 -24.36
C LEU A 2 6.71 7.60 -23.67
N ILE A 3 5.80 6.88 -24.34
CA ILE A 3 4.59 6.37 -23.69
C ILE A 3 5.14 5.28 -22.75
N MET A 4 5.26 5.60 -21.47
CA MET A 4 5.58 4.58 -20.47
C MET A 4 4.49 3.50 -20.57
N SER A 5 4.89 2.24 -20.72
CA SER A 5 3.96 1.13 -20.61
C SER A 5 3.26 1.22 -19.24
N ILE A 6 1.96 1.02 -19.22
CA ILE A 6 1.14 0.97 -18.00
C ILE A 6 0.40 -0.37 -17.89
N LYS A 7 0.94 -1.39 -18.59
CA LYS A 7 0.30 -2.69 -18.75
C LYS A 7 0.21 -3.45 -17.41
N HIS A 8 1.33 -3.53 -16.69
CA HIS A 8 1.37 -4.27 -15.44
C HIS A 8 0.61 -3.53 -14.33
N ALA A 9 0.71 -2.19 -14.32
CA ALA A 9 -0.09 -1.37 -13.42
C ALA A 9 -1.60 -1.56 -13.66
N ARG A 10 -2.08 -1.49 -14.91
CA ARG A 10 -3.50 -1.74 -15.22
C ARG A 10 -3.93 -3.15 -14.83
N LYS A 11 -3.08 -4.16 -14.98
CA LYS A 11 -3.35 -5.52 -14.55
C LYS A 11 -3.50 -5.61 -13.02
N PHE A 12 -2.60 -4.97 -12.27
CA PHE A 12 -2.62 -4.97 -10.81
C PHE A 12 -3.85 -4.25 -10.24
N PHE A 13 -4.26 -3.15 -10.86
CA PHE A 13 -5.43 -2.36 -10.45
C PHE A 13 -6.72 -2.72 -11.17
N ASN A 14 -6.80 -3.85 -11.91
CA ASN A 14 -7.97 -4.19 -12.73
C ASN A 14 -9.27 -4.21 -11.94
N ASP A 15 -9.26 -4.74 -10.70
CA ASP A 15 -10.44 -4.82 -9.82
C ASP A 15 -10.90 -3.44 -9.30
N TYR A 16 -10.01 -2.46 -9.40
CA TYR A 16 -10.27 -1.06 -9.01
C TYR A 16 -10.69 -0.20 -10.20
N ILE A 17 -10.69 -0.73 -11.43
CA ILE A 17 -11.00 0.02 -12.65
C ILE A 17 -12.18 -0.63 -13.35
N VAL A 18 -13.35 0.03 -13.30
CA VAL A 18 -14.57 -0.40 -13.96
C VAL A 18 -14.95 0.65 -15.01
N ASN A 19 -15.12 0.24 -16.27
CA ASN A 19 -15.41 1.14 -17.37
C ASN A 19 -14.44 2.34 -17.45
N ASN A 20 -13.16 2.05 -17.29
CA ASN A 20 -12.07 3.05 -17.26
C ASN A 20 -12.16 4.09 -16.12
N SER A 21 -13.02 3.91 -15.13
CA SER A 21 -13.13 4.76 -13.93
C SER A 21 -12.62 4.02 -12.70
N PHE A 22 -11.87 4.71 -11.84
CA PHE A 22 -11.44 4.18 -10.55
C PHE A 22 -12.66 3.95 -9.63
N LYS A 23 -12.74 2.77 -9.02
CA LYS A 23 -13.81 2.33 -8.13
C LYS A 23 -13.21 1.71 -6.86
N GLY A 24 -12.84 2.57 -5.93
CA GLY A 24 -12.27 2.19 -4.65
C GLY A 24 -12.09 3.40 -3.74
N LEU A 25 -11.65 3.15 -2.51
CA LEU A 25 -11.31 4.18 -1.54
C LEU A 25 -9.82 4.13 -1.23
N ILE A 26 -9.21 5.29 -1.06
CA ILE A 26 -7.85 5.45 -0.55
C ILE A 26 -7.97 5.80 0.93
N ILE A 27 -7.44 4.96 1.81
CA ILE A 27 -7.50 5.15 3.25
C ILE A 27 -6.13 5.60 3.74
N VAL A 28 -6.10 6.72 4.45
CA VAL A 28 -4.90 7.27 5.06
C VAL A 28 -5.08 7.38 6.56
N GLY A 29 -4.01 7.22 7.33
CA GLY A 29 -4.08 7.39 8.77
C GLY A 29 -4.45 8.83 9.16
N ALA A 30 -5.25 8.98 10.20
CA ALA A 30 -5.63 10.28 10.74
C ALA A 30 -4.40 11.05 11.28
N PRO A 31 -4.33 12.38 11.08
CA PRO A 31 -3.20 13.19 11.56
C PRO A 31 -3.20 13.36 13.08
N ASP A 32 -4.36 13.22 13.72
CA ASP A 32 -4.49 13.31 15.17
C ASP A 32 -4.11 11.99 15.86
N PRO A 33 -3.63 12.04 17.13
CA PRO A 33 -3.30 10.83 17.88
C PRO A 33 -4.51 9.91 18.06
N HIS A 34 -4.48 8.72 17.45
CA HIS A 34 -5.57 7.76 17.45
C HIS A 34 -5.04 6.30 17.53
N GLY A 35 -5.98 5.35 17.57
CA GLY A 35 -5.67 3.93 17.67
C GLY A 35 -4.99 3.50 18.98
N PRO A 36 -4.60 2.24 19.11
CA PRO A 36 -4.02 1.68 20.34
C PRO A 36 -2.70 2.35 20.76
N TYR A 37 -1.92 2.83 19.79
CA TYR A 37 -0.62 3.44 20.03
C TYR A 37 -0.68 4.96 20.20
N ARG A 38 -1.86 5.59 20.08
CA ARG A 38 -2.02 7.04 20.13
C ARG A 38 -1.05 7.77 19.20
N SER A 39 -0.81 7.19 18.02
CA SER A 39 0.12 7.71 17.04
C SER A 39 -0.58 8.63 16.04
N SER A 40 0.15 9.62 15.54
CA SER A 40 -0.28 10.51 14.46
C SER A 40 0.29 10.04 13.13
N ALA A 41 -0.53 9.93 12.10
CA ALA A 41 -0.05 9.57 10.77
C ALA A 41 0.60 10.78 10.07
N ARG A 42 1.69 10.50 9.35
CA ARG A 42 2.38 11.49 8.51
C ARG A 42 2.41 11.10 7.03
N ASP A 43 1.86 9.92 6.71
CA ASP A 43 1.99 9.28 5.40
C ASP A 43 0.89 9.71 4.41
N GLY A 44 -0.14 10.43 4.88
CA GLY A 44 -1.31 10.83 4.08
C GLY A 44 -0.95 11.62 2.81
N HIS A 45 0.13 12.42 2.83
CA HIS A 45 0.57 13.16 1.65
C HIS A 45 1.12 12.26 0.53
N TYR A 46 1.54 11.03 0.82
CA TYR A 46 1.97 10.07 -0.21
C TYR A 46 0.78 9.58 -1.04
N ALA A 47 -0.44 9.60 -0.48
CA ALA A 47 -1.66 9.30 -1.21
C ALA A 47 -1.89 10.23 -2.41
N VAL A 48 -1.43 11.47 -2.32
CA VAL A 48 -1.52 12.45 -3.43
C VAL A 48 -0.72 11.95 -4.63
N HIS A 49 0.50 11.46 -4.40
CA HIS A 49 1.35 10.93 -5.46
C HIS A 49 0.73 9.69 -6.12
N LEU A 50 0.20 8.78 -5.31
CA LEU A 50 -0.53 7.61 -5.82
C LEU A 50 -1.79 8.00 -6.59
N ALA A 51 -2.56 8.98 -6.12
CA ALA A 51 -3.76 9.46 -6.81
C ALA A 51 -3.43 10.04 -8.20
N PHE A 52 -2.35 10.82 -8.34
CA PHE A 52 -1.88 11.28 -9.65
C PHE A 52 -1.53 10.11 -10.57
N PHE A 53 -0.84 9.10 -10.06
CA PHE A 53 -0.52 7.90 -10.84
C PHE A 53 -1.79 7.16 -11.27
N LEU A 54 -2.76 6.95 -10.38
CA LEU A 54 -4.05 6.31 -10.70
C LEU A 54 -4.80 7.08 -11.80
N GLY A 55 -4.68 8.41 -11.82
CA GLY A 55 -5.22 9.27 -12.89
C GLY A 55 -4.57 9.06 -14.26
N THR A 56 -3.38 8.42 -14.33
CA THR A 56 -2.76 8.06 -15.62
C THR A 56 -3.28 6.74 -16.19
N ILE A 57 -3.85 5.88 -15.33
CA ILE A 57 -4.33 4.55 -15.71
C ILE A 57 -5.86 4.43 -15.72
N SER A 58 -6.57 5.40 -15.14
CA SER A 58 -8.04 5.42 -15.09
C SER A 58 -8.57 6.86 -14.97
N ASN A 59 -9.86 7.05 -15.24
CA ASN A 59 -10.54 8.28 -14.88
C ASN A 59 -10.76 8.32 -13.36
N ILE A 60 -10.43 9.45 -12.75
CA ILE A 60 -10.73 9.69 -11.33
C ILE A 60 -12.20 10.09 -11.22
N PRO A 61 -13.00 9.50 -10.30
CA PRO A 61 -14.39 9.86 -10.10
C PRO A 61 -14.52 11.27 -9.52
N SER A 62 -15.71 11.86 -9.66
CA SER A 62 -16.02 13.17 -9.08
C SER A 62 -16.27 13.10 -7.56
N GLU A 63 -16.61 11.90 -7.06
CA GLU A 63 -16.80 11.68 -5.63
C GLU A 63 -15.47 11.73 -4.87
N PHE A 64 -15.53 12.10 -3.60
CA PHE A 64 -14.36 12.14 -2.74
C PHE A 64 -13.97 10.71 -2.31
N ILE A 65 -12.85 10.22 -2.84
CA ILE A 65 -12.41 8.83 -2.67
C ILE A 65 -11.36 8.62 -1.56
N VAL A 66 -10.89 9.70 -0.92
CA VAL A 66 -9.92 9.61 0.17
C VAL A 66 -10.64 9.70 1.51
N LYS A 67 -10.35 8.78 2.44
CA LYS A 67 -10.91 8.80 3.80
C LYS A 67 -9.81 8.64 4.84
N LEU A 68 -10.02 9.25 6.00
CA LEU A 68 -9.23 8.93 7.17
C LEU A 68 -9.61 7.52 7.67
N ASP A 69 -8.66 6.81 8.21
CA ASP A 69 -8.84 5.45 8.70
C ASP A 69 -9.89 5.35 9.83
N ALA A 70 -9.93 6.34 10.72
CA ALA A 70 -10.94 6.43 11.78
C ALA A 70 -12.35 6.59 11.21
N ASP A 71 -12.52 7.46 10.19
CA ASP A 71 -13.80 7.70 9.53
C ASP A 71 -14.25 6.46 8.76
N ALA A 72 -13.33 5.85 8.00
CA ALA A 72 -13.59 4.61 7.25
C ALA A 72 -14.08 3.48 8.17
N LYS A 73 -13.51 3.37 9.36
CA LYS A 73 -13.94 2.41 10.37
C LYS A 73 -15.32 2.74 10.95
N ALA A 74 -15.56 4.00 11.29
CA ALA A 74 -16.82 4.47 11.86
C ALA A 74 -17.99 4.33 10.86
N GLU A 75 -17.74 4.62 9.59
CA GLU A 75 -18.72 4.51 8.50
C GLU A 75 -18.89 3.08 7.98
N LYS A 76 -18.08 2.11 8.44
CA LYS A 76 -18.11 0.68 8.03
C LYS A 76 -17.94 0.45 6.52
N VAL A 77 -17.18 1.34 5.85
CA VAL A 77 -17.00 1.25 4.39
C VAL A 77 -16.04 0.15 3.95
N ILE A 78 -15.34 -0.48 4.88
CA ILE A 78 -14.30 -1.49 4.61
C ILE A 78 -14.86 -2.79 4.01
N GLU A 79 -16.11 -3.13 4.27
CA GLU A 79 -16.74 -4.35 3.78
C GLU A 79 -17.31 -4.19 2.36
N GLU A 80 -17.62 -2.96 1.94
CA GLU A 80 -18.35 -2.69 0.71
C GLU A 80 -17.47 -2.21 -0.46
N ASN A 81 -16.20 -1.87 -0.17
CA ASN A 81 -15.34 -1.22 -1.15
C ASN A 81 -14.04 -1.96 -1.40
N ASN A 82 -13.48 -1.78 -2.59
CA ASN A 82 -12.06 -1.99 -2.82
C ASN A 82 -11.28 -0.89 -2.10
N LEU A 83 -10.23 -1.26 -1.36
CA LEU A 83 -9.48 -0.32 -0.53
C LEU A 83 -8.00 -0.28 -0.92
N ILE A 84 -7.41 0.91 -0.90
CA ILE A 84 -5.96 1.11 -0.88
C ILE A 84 -5.62 1.76 0.45
N SER A 85 -5.03 0.99 1.37
CA SER A 85 -4.62 1.49 2.69
C SER A 85 -3.17 1.95 2.65
N ILE A 86 -2.93 3.22 2.99
CA ILE A 86 -1.59 3.84 2.95
C ILE A 86 -1.13 4.16 4.37
N GLY A 87 0.06 3.67 4.71
CA GLY A 87 0.66 3.83 6.04
C GLY A 87 0.68 2.56 6.87
N GLY A 88 1.68 2.45 7.74
CA GLY A 88 1.90 1.28 8.59
C GLY A 88 0.84 1.11 9.69
N PRO A 89 0.71 -0.12 10.23
CA PRO A 89 -0.34 -0.45 11.20
C PRO A 89 -0.22 0.30 12.54
N GLY A 90 0.93 0.91 12.82
CA GLY A 90 1.08 1.75 14.01
C GLY A 90 0.40 3.11 13.91
N THR A 91 0.06 3.55 12.68
CA THR A 91 -0.52 4.87 12.39
C THR A 91 -1.76 4.81 11.51
N ASN A 92 -2.15 3.62 11.04
CA ASN A 92 -3.35 3.39 10.23
C ASN A 92 -4.07 2.16 10.78
N ILE A 93 -5.23 2.35 11.41
CA ILE A 93 -6.00 1.28 12.05
C ILE A 93 -6.61 0.30 11.05
N ILE A 94 -6.82 0.71 9.79
CA ILE A 94 -7.27 -0.19 8.72
C ILE A 94 -6.13 -1.12 8.31
N THR A 95 -4.90 -0.61 8.12
CA THR A 95 -3.73 -1.47 7.90
C THR A 95 -3.51 -2.43 9.08
N ALA A 96 -3.71 -1.98 10.33
CA ALA A 96 -3.60 -2.84 11.50
C ALA A 96 -4.64 -3.98 11.49
N GLU A 97 -5.87 -3.69 11.09
CA GLU A 97 -6.95 -4.69 11.01
C GLU A 97 -6.65 -5.78 9.98
N PHE A 98 -6.10 -5.39 8.82
CA PHE A 98 -5.78 -6.34 7.75
C PHE A 98 -4.43 -7.04 7.92
N ASN A 99 -3.56 -6.59 8.82
CA ASN A 99 -2.20 -7.11 8.98
C ASN A 99 -2.16 -8.64 9.15
N LYS A 100 -3.08 -9.22 9.90
CA LYS A 100 -3.15 -10.67 10.15
C LYS A 100 -3.45 -11.52 8.90
N PHE A 101 -4.00 -10.90 7.85
CA PHE A 101 -4.36 -11.57 6.59
C PHE A 101 -3.29 -11.39 5.49
N LEU A 102 -2.29 -10.52 5.69
CA LEU A 102 -1.28 -10.25 4.69
C LEU A 102 -0.29 -11.43 4.55
N PRO A 103 0.20 -11.76 3.34
CA PRO A 103 1.24 -12.76 3.14
C PRO A 103 2.58 -12.38 3.79
N ILE A 104 2.90 -11.09 3.79
CA ILE A 104 4.01 -10.49 4.54
C ILE A 104 3.39 -9.55 5.57
N LYS A 105 3.69 -9.76 6.86
CA LYS A 105 3.03 -9.09 7.98
C LYS A 105 3.98 -8.19 8.73
N PHE A 106 3.46 -7.09 9.25
CA PHE A 106 4.15 -6.38 10.32
C PHE A 106 4.12 -7.22 11.61
N ASN A 107 5.19 -7.17 12.39
CA ASN A 107 5.27 -7.89 13.65
C ASN A 107 4.22 -7.38 14.63
N GLU A 108 3.24 -8.22 14.98
CA GLU A 108 2.11 -7.84 15.83
C GLU A 108 2.50 -7.43 17.26
N LYS A 109 3.66 -7.89 17.75
CA LYS A 109 4.15 -7.49 19.08
C LYS A 109 4.69 -6.07 19.08
N ASN A 110 5.22 -5.62 17.96
CA ASN A 110 5.71 -4.26 17.75
C ASN A 110 5.77 -3.98 16.25
N PHE A 111 4.79 -3.27 15.72
CA PHE A 111 4.67 -2.97 14.28
C PHE A 111 5.90 -2.27 13.69
N TRP A 112 6.64 -1.53 14.51
CA TRP A 112 7.85 -0.85 14.06
C TRP A 112 9.11 -1.70 14.09
N SER A 113 9.04 -2.96 14.54
CA SER A 113 10.20 -3.87 14.58
C SER A 113 10.46 -4.60 13.25
N GLY A 114 9.60 -4.45 12.26
CA GLY A 114 9.84 -4.95 10.91
C GLY A 114 8.70 -5.77 10.31
N LEU A 115 8.94 -6.19 9.07
CA LEU A 115 8.07 -7.06 8.27
C LEU A 115 8.57 -8.50 8.36
N LEU A 116 7.65 -9.46 8.37
CA LEU A 116 7.91 -10.89 8.48
C LEU A 116 7.30 -11.61 7.27
N ALA A 117 8.12 -12.27 6.47
CA ALA A 117 7.71 -13.18 5.41
C ALA A 117 7.75 -14.61 5.93
N GLY A 118 6.63 -15.08 6.52
CA GLY A 118 6.55 -16.39 7.19
C GLY A 118 7.03 -16.36 8.64
N SER A 119 6.80 -17.47 9.35
CA SER A 119 6.98 -17.57 10.82
C SER A 119 8.44 -17.63 11.29
N SER A 120 9.37 -17.96 10.41
CA SER A 120 10.79 -18.19 10.77
C SER A 120 11.76 -17.26 10.02
N ALA A 121 11.26 -16.29 9.27
CA ALA A 121 12.10 -15.40 8.47
C ALA A 121 12.75 -14.31 9.34
N LYS A 122 13.99 -13.94 8.98
CA LYS A 122 14.62 -12.73 9.51
C LYS A 122 13.76 -11.51 9.15
N PRO A 123 13.44 -10.62 10.10
CA PRO A 123 12.61 -9.47 9.79
C PRO A 123 13.29 -8.48 8.85
N TYR A 124 12.51 -7.89 7.95
CA TYR A 124 12.90 -6.70 7.20
C TYR A 124 12.62 -5.50 8.11
N ASN A 125 13.65 -4.89 8.65
CA ASN A 125 13.54 -3.91 9.74
C ASN A 125 14.23 -2.57 9.48
N LEU A 126 14.65 -2.32 8.25
CA LEU A 126 15.21 -1.03 7.89
C LEU A 126 14.10 0.01 7.69
N ASP A 127 14.35 1.24 8.10
CA ASP A 127 13.38 2.33 8.06
C ASP A 127 12.84 2.63 6.65
N ASN A 128 13.69 2.41 5.60
CA ASN A 128 13.38 2.62 4.20
C ASN A 128 12.76 1.39 3.49
N GLN A 129 12.44 0.33 4.25
CA GLN A 129 11.76 -0.85 3.71
C GLN A 129 10.24 -0.67 3.78
N GLY A 130 9.58 -0.97 2.66
CA GLY A 130 8.15 -0.86 2.50
C GLY A 130 7.52 -2.14 1.98
N LEU A 131 6.23 -2.27 2.22
CA LEU A 131 5.36 -3.37 1.80
C LEU A 131 4.36 -2.84 0.77
N ILE A 132 4.20 -3.59 -0.32
CA ILE A 132 3.06 -3.53 -1.21
C ILE A 132 2.41 -4.91 -1.16
N ALA A 133 1.15 -4.97 -0.75
CA ALA A 133 0.42 -6.23 -0.70
C ALA A 133 -0.97 -6.07 -1.31
N LYS A 134 -1.45 -7.09 -2.01
CA LYS A 134 -2.82 -7.19 -2.50
C LYS A 134 -3.41 -8.51 -2.03
N ILE A 135 -4.59 -8.45 -1.43
CA ILE A 135 -5.32 -9.60 -0.93
C ILE A 135 -6.81 -9.45 -1.24
N LYS A 136 -7.55 -10.55 -1.22
CA LYS A 136 -9.01 -10.50 -1.14
C LYS A 136 -9.43 -9.84 0.16
N ASN A 137 -10.54 -9.11 0.13
CA ASN A 137 -11.11 -8.57 1.35
C ASN A 137 -11.70 -9.73 2.18
N PRO A 138 -11.18 -10.03 3.38
CA PRO A 138 -11.65 -11.16 4.19
C PRO A 138 -13.10 -11.02 4.67
N TYR A 139 -13.69 -9.84 4.52
CA TYR A 139 -15.10 -9.58 4.87
C TYR A 139 -16.03 -9.60 3.64
N ASN A 140 -15.47 -9.60 2.41
CA ASN A 140 -16.25 -9.61 1.16
C ASN A 140 -15.38 -10.07 -0.01
N ASP A 141 -15.56 -11.30 -0.45
CA ASP A 141 -14.78 -11.96 -1.53
C ASP A 141 -14.84 -11.21 -2.88
N GLY A 142 -15.87 -10.39 -3.08
CA GLY A 142 -16.01 -9.54 -4.28
C GLY A 142 -15.15 -8.27 -4.27
N LYS A 143 -14.37 -8.05 -3.20
CA LYS A 143 -13.55 -6.85 -3.00
C LYS A 143 -12.10 -7.21 -2.74
N ASN A 144 -11.21 -6.23 -2.96
CA ASN A 144 -9.78 -6.39 -2.75
C ASN A 144 -9.23 -5.28 -1.86
N ILE A 145 -8.17 -5.61 -1.16
CA ILE A 145 -7.41 -4.68 -0.31
C ILE A 145 -5.99 -4.59 -0.88
N ILE A 146 -5.53 -3.37 -1.14
CA ILE A 146 -4.11 -3.08 -1.37
C ILE A 146 -3.58 -2.37 -0.14
N VAL A 147 -2.48 -2.84 0.40
CA VAL A 147 -1.73 -2.18 1.48
C VAL A 147 -0.42 -1.64 0.91
N VAL A 148 -0.18 -0.34 1.12
CA VAL A 148 1.05 0.36 0.76
C VAL A 148 1.61 0.99 2.01
N ALA A 149 2.57 0.34 2.65
CA ALA A 149 3.00 0.69 4.00
C ALA A 149 4.50 0.50 4.18
N GLY A 150 5.08 1.03 5.23
CA GLY A 150 6.48 0.85 5.57
C GLY A 150 6.72 0.63 7.04
N VAL A 151 7.92 0.14 7.37
CA VAL A 151 8.38 0.01 8.76
C VAL A 151 8.37 1.39 9.44
N ARG A 152 8.73 2.42 8.67
CA ARG A 152 8.61 3.85 9.00
C ARG A 152 7.98 4.60 7.82
N SER A 153 7.71 5.88 7.99
CA SER A 153 7.15 6.72 6.92
C SER A 153 8.04 6.76 5.67
N ILE A 154 9.36 6.69 5.82
CA ILE A 154 10.29 6.61 4.67
C ILE A 154 10.11 5.30 3.89
N GLY A 155 9.82 4.18 4.57
CA GLY A 155 9.46 2.91 3.93
C GLY A 155 8.12 2.98 3.20
N THR A 156 7.10 3.64 3.76
CA THR A 156 5.85 3.92 3.05
C THR A 156 6.11 4.73 1.78
N LYS A 157 6.98 5.75 1.85
CA LYS A 157 7.41 6.53 0.68
C LYS A 157 8.07 5.64 -0.36
N SER A 158 8.98 4.74 0.04
CA SER A 158 9.64 3.78 -0.87
C SER A 158 8.62 2.91 -1.59
N ALA A 159 7.61 2.37 -0.87
CA ALA A 159 6.54 1.57 -1.46
C ALA A 159 5.67 2.36 -2.44
N VAL A 160 5.35 3.62 -2.14
CA VAL A 160 4.60 4.48 -3.07
C VAL A 160 5.43 4.79 -4.32
N ILE A 161 6.72 5.13 -4.20
CA ILE A 161 7.62 5.36 -5.34
C ILE A 161 7.73 4.09 -6.20
N ALA A 162 7.90 2.92 -5.58
CA ALA A 162 7.92 1.65 -6.28
C ALA A 162 6.65 1.46 -7.11
N LEU A 163 5.48 1.59 -6.49
CA LEU A 163 4.19 1.37 -7.12
C LEU A 163 3.85 2.38 -8.22
N THR A 164 4.42 3.57 -8.19
CA THR A 164 4.13 4.64 -9.15
C THR A 164 5.22 4.78 -10.22
N ASN A 165 6.47 4.96 -9.83
CA ASN A 165 7.56 5.26 -10.76
C ASN A 165 8.17 3.99 -11.37
N TYR A 166 8.09 2.86 -10.65
CA TYR A 166 8.66 1.56 -11.05
C TYR A 166 7.59 0.48 -11.25
N SER A 167 6.31 0.86 -11.40
CA SER A 167 5.17 -0.06 -11.47
C SER A 167 5.32 -1.17 -12.52
N GLU A 168 5.85 -0.85 -13.70
CA GLU A 168 6.02 -1.84 -14.78
C GLU A 168 7.10 -2.88 -14.47
N GLU A 169 8.07 -2.53 -13.64
CA GLU A 169 9.13 -3.42 -13.19
C GLU A 169 8.67 -4.28 -12.01
N ILE A 170 8.18 -3.64 -10.95
CA ILE A 170 7.83 -4.33 -9.70
C ILE A 170 6.58 -5.20 -9.81
N LEU A 171 5.66 -4.85 -10.73
CA LEU A 171 4.41 -5.60 -10.94
C LEU A 171 4.51 -6.63 -12.10
N LYS A 172 5.70 -6.81 -12.68
CA LYS A 172 5.92 -7.72 -13.80
C LYS A 172 5.60 -9.18 -13.46
N SER A 173 5.91 -9.59 -12.24
CA SER A 173 5.66 -10.94 -11.71
C SER A 173 4.19 -11.19 -11.37
N TYR A 174 3.43 -10.16 -11.03
CA TYR A 174 2.02 -10.30 -10.64
C TYR A 174 1.15 -10.91 -11.76
N GLN A 175 0.51 -12.08 -11.49
CA GLN A 175 -0.30 -12.83 -12.44
C GLN A 175 -1.79 -12.93 -12.07
N ASN A 176 -2.32 -12.01 -11.24
CA ASN A 176 -3.65 -11.99 -10.63
C ASN A 176 -3.83 -13.01 -9.51
N GLU A 177 -2.80 -13.23 -8.74
CA GLU A 177 -2.85 -14.02 -7.52
C GLU A 177 -3.87 -13.41 -6.54
N GLU A 178 -4.54 -14.26 -5.75
CA GLU A 178 -5.49 -13.83 -4.73
C GLU A 178 -4.79 -13.16 -3.55
N GLU A 179 -3.58 -13.65 -3.25
CA GLU A 179 -2.69 -13.08 -2.24
C GLU A 179 -1.30 -12.83 -2.86
N TRP A 180 -0.86 -11.61 -2.84
CA TRP A 180 0.44 -11.21 -3.34
C TRP A 180 1.03 -10.12 -2.44
N ALA A 181 2.32 -10.21 -2.18
CA ALA A 181 3.04 -9.21 -1.39
C ALA A 181 4.49 -9.08 -1.83
N LEU A 182 4.99 -7.84 -1.77
CA LEU A 182 6.32 -7.43 -2.17
C LEU A 182 6.94 -6.55 -1.08
N VAL A 183 8.16 -6.87 -0.65
CA VAL A 183 8.99 -5.96 0.14
C VAL A 183 9.93 -5.22 -0.80
N VAL A 184 9.92 -3.91 -0.71
CA VAL A 184 10.82 -3.02 -1.44
C VAL A 184 11.73 -2.26 -0.49
N GLN A 185 12.87 -1.82 -0.97
CA GLN A 185 13.78 -0.94 -0.25
C GLN A 185 14.14 0.26 -1.11
N GLY A 186 13.96 1.46 -0.55
CA GLY A 186 14.32 2.70 -1.23
C GLY A 186 15.76 3.11 -0.94
N PHE A 187 16.39 3.74 -1.91
CA PHE A 187 17.77 4.23 -1.84
C PHE A 187 17.83 5.68 -2.29
N ASP A 188 18.73 6.42 -1.66
CA ASP A 188 19.20 7.74 -2.07
C ASP A 188 20.57 7.56 -2.74
N MET A 189 20.56 7.44 -4.07
CA MET A 189 21.77 7.12 -4.84
C MET A 189 22.69 8.33 -5.05
N ASN A 190 22.13 9.53 -4.95
CA ASN A 190 22.87 10.78 -5.19
C ASN A 190 23.20 11.54 -3.89
N ALA A 191 22.78 11.02 -2.72
CA ALA A 191 22.98 11.57 -1.38
C ALA A 191 22.35 12.96 -1.17
N ASP A 192 21.18 13.23 -1.81
CA ASP A 192 20.44 14.49 -1.64
C ASP A 192 19.35 14.41 -0.54
N GLY A 193 19.26 13.27 0.16
CA GLY A 193 18.29 13.03 1.23
C GLY A 193 16.92 12.54 0.71
N LYS A 194 16.79 12.20 -0.57
CA LYS A 194 15.54 11.72 -1.17
C LYS A 194 15.68 10.30 -1.70
N ILE A 195 14.60 9.55 -1.68
CA ILE A 195 14.54 8.26 -2.37
C ILE A 195 14.42 8.52 -3.87
N ASP A 196 15.39 8.03 -4.64
CA ASP A 196 15.46 8.12 -6.09
C ASP A 196 15.59 6.77 -6.80
N HIS A 197 15.81 5.69 -6.04
CA HIS A 197 15.83 4.33 -6.54
C HIS A 197 15.14 3.36 -5.57
N VAL A 198 14.59 2.25 -6.11
CA VAL A 198 13.90 1.22 -5.32
C VAL A 198 14.26 -0.16 -5.84
N ASP A 199 14.66 -1.07 -4.93
CA ASP A 199 14.88 -2.49 -5.23
C ASP A 199 13.80 -3.38 -4.62
N ILE A 200 13.53 -4.50 -5.30
CA ILE A 200 12.73 -5.60 -4.76
C ILE A 200 13.62 -6.42 -3.82
N ILE A 201 13.19 -6.60 -2.58
CA ILE A 201 13.91 -7.38 -1.57
C ILE A 201 13.31 -8.78 -1.38
N SER A 202 12.00 -8.89 -1.47
CA SER A 202 11.30 -10.16 -1.32
C SER A 202 9.93 -10.10 -1.98
N GLU A 203 9.48 -11.24 -2.50
CA GLU A 203 8.15 -11.42 -3.05
C GLU A 203 7.53 -12.71 -2.51
N VAL A 204 6.25 -12.66 -2.18
CA VAL A 204 5.44 -13.82 -1.76
C VAL A 204 4.15 -13.83 -2.56
N THR A 205 3.84 -14.99 -3.14
CA THR A 205 2.60 -15.27 -3.88
C THR A 205 1.98 -16.55 -3.34
N THR A 206 0.65 -16.57 -3.18
CA THR A 206 -0.13 -17.76 -2.77
C THR A 206 -1.39 -17.88 -3.60
#